data_ff1ade7c74912226f89636ca74399dea
#
_entry.id   ff1ade7c74912226f89636ca74399dea
#
_cell.length_a   1.000
_cell.length_b   1.000
_cell.length_c   1.000
_cell.angle_alpha   90.00
_cell.angle_beta   90.00
_cell.angle_gamma   90.00
#
_symmetry.space_group_name_H-M   'P 1'
#
loop_
_entity.id
_entity.type
_entity.pdbx_description
1 polymer ?
#
loop_
_entity_poly.entity_id
_entity_poly.type
_entity_poly.pdbx_seq_one_letter_code
_entity_poly.pdbx_strand_id
1 'polypeptide(L)'
;NKKIWIASSTHSDEEIFCAKTHIELKKKIKNLLTILIPRHVHRAKEIKSKLEALKLNVIKHSSSKKNLRNADIYIVDTFGETKKFHKIGCSVFIGGSIINRGGQNPLEAARFGAKILHGPNIDNFKDVYKNLSNLKISKKINSSKELASAIIFKRNKKLGDKIKKIGAKILKETINDLDKLIKNEFKKT
;
A
#
# COMPACT_ATOMS: atom_id res chain seq x y z
N ASN A 1 -11.02 12.54 15.10
CA ASN A 1 -10.69 11.51 14.08
C ASN A 1 -9.32 11.79 13.48
N LYS A 2 -8.44 10.75 13.43
CA LYS A 2 -7.13 10.88 12.77
C LYS A 2 -7.26 10.80 11.25
N LYS A 3 -6.48 11.59 10.53
CA LYS A 3 -6.21 11.41 9.10
C LYS A 3 -5.24 10.27 8.93
N ILE A 4 -5.59 9.27 8.11
CA ILE A 4 -4.81 8.03 7.96
C ILE A 4 -4.35 7.87 6.51
N TRP A 5 -3.07 7.56 6.33
CA TRP A 5 -2.52 7.05 5.09
C TRP A 5 -1.67 5.81 5.38
N ILE A 6 -1.38 5.01 4.37
CA ILE A 6 -0.73 3.72 4.55
C ILE A 6 0.55 3.66 3.71
N ALA A 7 1.60 3.09 4.29
CA ALA A 7 2.79 2.61 3.60
C ALA A 7 2.77 1.09 3.68
N SER A 8 2.58 0.44 2.54
CA SER A 8 2.35 -1.02 2.46
C SER A 8 3.51 -1.73 1.78
N SER A 9 3.88 -2.88 2.33
CA SER A 9 4.96 -3.75 1.82
C SER A 9 6.30 -3.02 1.71
N THR A 10 6.63 -2.22 2.72
CA THR A 10 7.87 -1.43 2.75
C THR A 10 9.09 -2.31 3.00
N HIS A 11 10.21 -1.91 2.42
CA HIS A 11 11.52 -2.52 2.60
C HIS A 11 12.46 -1.57 3.34
N SER A 12 13.71 -2.02 3.60
CA SER A 12 14.75 -1.17 4.21
C SER A 12 14.86 0.16 3.48
N ASP A 13 15.06 1.23 4.23
CA ASP A 13 15.14 2.62 3.80
C ASP A 13 13.81 3.27 3.38
N GLU A 14 12.83 2.49 2.91
CA GLU A 14 11.50 3.02 2.60
C GLU A 14 10.72 3.40 3.87
N GLU A 15 10.98 2.73 5.00
CA GLU A 15 10.36 3.10 6.28
C GLU A 15 10.81 4.50 6.73
N ILE A 16 12.10 4.84 6.55
CA ILE A 16 12.63 6.18 6.83
C ILE A 16 12.06 7.21 5.84
N PHE A 17 11.96 6.84 4.56
CA PHE A 17 11.32 7.67 3.55
C PHE A 17 9.86 7.99 3.92
N CYS A 18 9.09 7.02 4.39
CA CYS A 18 7.72 7.19 4.86
C CYS A 18 7.65 8.02 6.15
N ALA A 19 8.61 7.87 7.06
CA ALA A 19 8.71 8.68 8.28
C ALA A 19 8.97 10.15 7.95
N LYS A 20 9.87 10.46 7.03
CA LYS A 20 10.10 11.83 6.52
C LYS A 20 8.83 12.40 5.89
N THR A 21 8.08 11.59 5.16
CA THR A 21 6.76 11.97 4.59
C THR A 21 5.76 12.30 5.71
N HIS A 22 5.71 11.49 6.77
CA HIS A 22 4.85 11.76 7.93
C HIS A 22 5.20 13.08 8.59
N ILE A 23 6.48 13.34 8.86
CA ILE A 23 6.98 14.58 9.47
C ILE A 23 6.57 15.79 8.62
N GLU A 24 6.71 15.70 7.30
CA GLU A 24 6.32 16.77 6.39
C GLU A 24 4.80 17.05 6.42
N LEU A 25 3.98 16.00 6.39
CA LEU A 25 2.53 16.10 6.51
C LEU A 25 2.10 16.66 7.87
N LYS A 26 2.77 16.29 8.95
CA LYS A 26 2.42 16.70 10.31
C LYS A 26 2.56 18.20 10.54
N LYS A 27 3.37 18.90 9.74
CA LYS A 27 3.45 20.36 9.75
C LYS A 27 2.09 21.02 9.45
N LYS A 28 1.25 20.36 8.65
CA LYS A 28 -0.07 20.86 8.21
C LYS A 28 -1.24 20.11 8.84
N ILE A 29 -1.03 18.88 9.31
CA ILE A 29 -2.09 18.00 9.79
C ILE A 29 -1.76 17.48 11.18
N LYS A 30 -2.29 18.11 12.22
CA LYS A 30 -2.02 17.74 13.63
C LYS A 30 -2.45 16.31 13.97
N ASN A 31 -3.64 15.89 13.53
CA ASN A 31 -4.20 14.56 13.83
C ASN A 31 -3.90 13.56 12.70
N LEU A 32 -2.63 13.28 12.45
CA LEU A 32 -2.15 12.37 11.43
C LEU A 32 -1.72 11.02 12.05
N LEU A 33 -1.97 9.93 11.33
CA LEU A 33 -1.43 8.60 11.62
C LEU A 33 -0.93 7.97 10.34
N THR A 34 0.29 7.47 10.33
CA THR A 34 0.80 6.62 9.28
C THR A 34 0.73 5.16 9.72
N ILE A 35 0.04 4.33 8.96
CA ILE A 35 0.07 2.89 9.14
C ILE A 35 1.17 2.33 8.23
N LEU A 36 2.15 1.68 8.83
CA LEU A 36 3.30 1.11 8.16
C LEU A 36 3.20 -0.42 8.23
N ILE A 37 3.12 -1.06 7.07
CA ILE A 37 3.03 -2.50 6.91
C ILE A 37 4.33 -2.97 6.24
N PRO A 38 5.33 -3.42 7.00
CA PRO A 38 6.59 -3.87 6.42
C PRO A 38 6.41 -5.17 5.64
N ARG A 39 7.17 -5.34 4.57
CA ARG A 39 7.19 -6.60 3.79
C ARG A 39 7.64 -7.79 4.65
N HIS A 40 8.53 -7.54 5.60
CA HIS A 40 9.09 -8.52 6.52
C HIS A 40 8.78 -8.12 7.97
N VAL A 41 7.78 -8.76 8.57
CA VAL A 41 7.26 -8.41 9.91
C VAL A 41 8.30 -8.59 11.02
N HIS A 42 9.27 -9.51 10.86
CA HIS A 42 10.36 -9.71 11.84
C HIS A 42 11.23 -8.47 12.03
N ARG A 43 11.27 -7.55 11.05
CA ARG A 43 11.99 -6.28 11.14
C ARG A 43 11.30 -5.22 12.01
N ALA A 44 10.10 -5.47 12.48
CA ALA A 44 9.29 -4.46 13.19
C ALA A 44 9.99 -3.83 14.39
N LYS A 45 10.82 -4.59 15.12
CA LYS A 45 11.61 -4.08 16.27
C LYS A 45 12.68 -3.09 15.80
N GLU A 46 13.44 -3.45 14.78
CA GLU A 46 14.46 -2.59 14.15
C GLU A 46 13.82 -1.31 13.58
N ILE A 47 12.75 -1.45 12.84
CA ILE A 47 12.01 -0.32 12.25
C ILE A 47 11.53 0.62 13.35
N LYS A 48 10.92 0.09 14.42
CA LYS A 48 10.47 0.89 15.55
C LYS A 48 11.60 1.72 16.14
N SER A 49 12.74 1.10 16.46
CA SER A 49 13.91 1.81 17.02
C SER A 49 14.41 2.95 16.11
N LYS A 50 14.52 2.68 14.79
CA LYS A 50 14.93 3.69 13.80
C LYS A 50 13.96 4.88 13.73
N LEU A 51 12.66 4.62 13.82
CA LEU A 51 11.65 5.67 13.75
C LEU A 51 11.54 6.47 15.05
N GLU A 52 11.73 5.83 16.21
CA GLU A 52 11.80 6.50 17.50
C GLU A 52 13.02 7.42 17.62
N ALA A 53 14.15 7.07 16.98
CA ALA A 53 15.31 7.94 16.86
C ALA A 53 15.00 9.25 16.11
N LEU A 54 13.97 9.26 15.24
CA LEU A 54 13.45 10.47 14.60
C LEU A 54 12.43 11.23 15.48
N LYS A 55 12.32 10.89 16.77
CA LYS A 55 11.37 11.48 17.74
C LYS A 55 9.90 11.25 17.37
N LEU A 56 9.60 10.16 16.66
CA LEU A 56 8.24 9.76 16.36
C LEU A 56 7.71 8.79 17.43
N ASN A 57 6.44 8.95 17.79
CA ASN A 57 5.77 8.01 18.70
C ASN A 57 5.25 6.80 17.91
N VAL A 58 5.92 5.65 18.10
CA VAL A 58 5.71 4.44 17.32
C VAL A 58 5.04 3.34 18.14
N ILE A 59 3.92 2.83 17.65
CA ILE A 59 3.18 1.73 18.28
C ILE A 59 3.17 0.53 17.33
N LYS A 60 3.37 -0.68 17.87
CA LYS A 60 3.23 -1.93 17.13
C LYS A 60 1.81 -2.50 17.26
N HIS A 61 1.35 -3.16 16.21
CA HIS A 61 0.06 -3.84 16.20
C HIS A 61 -0.03 -4.94 17.27
N SER A 62 1.03 -5.69 17.49
CA SER A 62 1.12 -6.74 18.51
C SER A 62 1.17 -6.22 19.96
N SER A 63 1.35 -4.91 20.20
CA SER A 63 1.44 -4.36 21.55
C SER A 63 0.12 -4.52 22.32
N SER A 64 0.19 -4.96 23.58
CA SER A 64 -0.97 -5.12 24.47
C SER A 64 -1.63 -3.79 24.84
N LYS A 65 -0.83 -2.74 25.05
CA LYS A 65 -1.30 -1.38 25.35
C LYS A 65 -1.20 -0.51 24.08
N LYS A 66 -2.37 -0.16 23.48
CA LYS A 66 -2.47 0.62 22.25
C LYS A 66 -3.08 2.00 22.53
N ASN A 67 -2.27 2.95 22.93
CA ASN A 67 -2.72 4.35 22.98
C ASN A 67 -2.45 5.04 21.64
N LEU A 68 -3.44 4.99 20.74
CA LEU A 68 -3.34 5.60 19.42
C LEU A 68 -3.47 7.13 19.44
N ARG A 69 -3.85 7.73 20.57
CA ARG A 69 -4.12 9.18 20.64
C ARG A 69 -2.91 10.00 20.22
N ASN A 70 -1.73 9.64 20.74
CA ASN A 70 -0.47 10.35 20.48
C ASN A 70 0.43 9.64 19.45
N ALA A 71 -0.01 8.52 18.88
CA ALA A 71 0.78 7.77 17.92
C ALA A 71 0.97 8.54 16.62
N ASP A 72 2.19 8.55 16.11
CA ASP A 72 2.57 9.05 14.79
C ASP A 72 2.58 7.92 13.76
N ILE A 73 3.22 6.81 14.11
CA ILE A 73 3.37 5.64 13.26
C ILE A 73 2.77 4.41 13.96
N TYR A 74 2.01 3.64 13.22
CA TYR A 74 1.49 2.36 13.66
C TYR A 74 2.06 1.26 12.77
N ILE A 75 2.94 0.41 13.32
CA ILE A 75 3.58 -0.69 12.60
C ILE A 75 2.70 -1.92 12.71
N VAL A 76 2.33 -2.49 11.57
CA VAL A 76 1.61 -3.77 11.47
C VAL A 76 2.65 -4.88 11.41
N ASP A 77 2.92 -5.49 12.54
CA ASP A 77 3.93 -6.53 12.76
C ASP A 77 3.33 -7.94 12.83
N THR A 78 2.18 -8.14 12.19
CA THR A 78 1.47 -9.42 12.10
C THR A 78 1.15 -9.77 10.64
N PHE A 79 1.10 -11.07 10.32
CA PHE A 79 0.73 -11.54 8.99
C PHE A 79 -0.80 -11.50 8.75
N GLY A 80 -1.19 -11.41 7.46
CA GLY A 80 -2.60 -11.55 7.06
C GLY A 80 -3.46 -10.29 7.26
N GLU A 81 -2.93 -9.23 7.86
CA GLU A 81 -3.70 -8.05 8.24
C GLU A 81 -3.82 -6.96 7.15
N THR A 82 -3.00 -7.03 6.10
CA THR A 82 -2.86 -5.99 5.06
C THR A 82 -4.21 -5.54 4.51
N LYS A 83 -5.07 -6.48 4.16
CA LYS A 83 -6.40 -6.19 3.59
C LYS A 83 -7.29 -5.37 4.53
N LYS A 84 -7.23 -5.62 5.84
CA LYS A 84 -8.00 -4.86 6.84
C LYS A 84 -7.57 -3.40 6.86
N PHE A 85 -6.25 -3.16 6.80
CA PHE A 85 -5.71 -1.81 6.78
C PHE A 85 -5.97 -1.10 5.45
N HIS A 86 -5.84 -1.78 4.30
CA HIS A 86 -6.19 -1.19 3.01
C HIS A 86 -7.65 -0.70 2.95
N LYS A 87 -8.56 -1.33 3.71
CA LYS A 87 -9.94 -0.87 3.82
C LYS A 87 -10.10 0.50 4.47
N ILE A 88 -9.15 0.98 5.23
CA ILE A 88 -9.25 2.27 5.95
C ILE A 88 -8.36 3.37 5.35
N GLY A 89 -7.31 3.04 4.58
CA GLY A 89 -6.44 4.01 3.93
C GLY A 89 -7.05 4.66 2.70
N CYS A 90 -7.00 5.98 2.60
CA CYS A 90 -7.42 6.71 1.39
C CYS A 90 -6.28 6.85 0.38
N SER A 91 -5.04 6.91 0.84
CA SER A 91 -3.82 6.84 0.05
C SER A 91 -2.95 5.72 0.56
N VAL A 92 -2.37 4.95 -0.36
CA VAL A 92 -1.47 3.84 -0.06
C VAL A 92 -0.21 3.99 -0.89
N PHE A 93 0.93 4.15 -0.21
CA PHE A 93 2.25 4.00 -0.83
C PHE A 93 2.58 2.51 -0.90
N ILE A 94 3.01 2.04 -2.05
CA ILE A 94 3.41 0.65 -2.27
C ILE A 94 4.93 0.56 -2.31
N GLY A 95 5.48 -0.20 -1.37
CA GLY A 95 6.91 -0.37 -1.19
C GLY A 95 7.60 -1.26 -2.24
N GLY A 96 8.92 -1.42 -2.10
CA GLY A 96 9.77 -2.05 -3.09
C GLY A 96 9.92 -1.22 -4.35
N SER A 97 9.44 0.02 -4.33
CA SER A 97 9.33 0.89 -5.49
C SER A 97 10.25 2.11 -5.47
N ILE A 98 10.71 2.57 -4.30
CA ILE A 98 11.78 3.57 -4.18
C ILE A 98 13.15 2.89 -4.31
N ILE A 99 13.30 1.75 -3.69
CA ILE A 99 14.49 0.89 -3.84
C ILE A 99 14.32 -0.03 -5.06
N ASN A 100 15.42 -0.57 -5.57
CA ASN A 100 15.41 -1.46 -6.74
C ASN A 100 14.95 -2.89 -6.37
N ARG A 101 13.63 -3.04 -6.15
CA ARG A 101 12.95 -4.34 -5.88
C ARG A 101 11.78 -4.62 -6.83
N GLY A 102 11.62 -3.81 -7.88
CA GLY A 102 10.59 -3.99 -8.91
C GLY A 102 9.15 -3.72 -8.46
N GLY A 103 8.95 -3.12 -7.27
CA GLY A 103 7.62 -2.81 -6.73
C GLY A 103 6.84 -4.01 -6.23
N GLN A 104 5.76 -3.75 -5.48
CA GLN A 104 4.81 -4.73 -4.98
C GLN A 104 3.44 -4.56 -5.64
N ASN A 105 2.54 -5.56 -5.48
CA ASN A 105 1.23 -5.56 -6.12
C ASN A 105 0.30 -4.45 -5.57
N PRO A 106 -0.15 -3.48 -6.39
CA PRO A 106 -1.01 -2.39 -5.96
C PRO A 106 -2.51 -2.72 -5.96
N LEU A 107 -2.92 -3.84 -6.60
CA LEU A 107 -4.33 -4.12 -6.90
C LEU A 107 -5.21 -4.25 -5.67
N GLU A 108 -4.69 -4.83 -4.57
CA GLU A 108 -5.49 -5.00 -3.37
C GLU A 108 -5.93 -3.64 -2.79
N ALA A 109 -5.02 -2.68 -2.67
CA ALA A 109 -5.33 -1.33 -2.21
C ALA A 109 -6.22 -0.57 -3.21
N ALA A 110 -5.94 -0.70 -4.51
CA ALA A 110 -6.69 -0.05 -5.58
C ALA A 110 -8.16 -0.51 -5.62
N ARG A 111 -8.44 -1.79 -5.35
CA ARG A 111 -9.82 -2.34 -5.25
C ARG A 111 -10.66 -1.69 -4.15
N PHE A 112 -10.03 -1.11 -3.15
CA PHE A 112 -10.72 -0.32 -2.12
C PHE A 112 -10.88 1.15 -2.48
N GLY A 113 -10.47 1.57 -3.68
CA GLY A 113 -10.57 2.96 -4.15
C GLY A 113 -9.55 3.89 -3.53
N ALA A 114 -8.45 3.36 -2.99
CA ALA A 114 -7.34 4.14 -2.49
C ALA A 114 -6.53 4.75 -3.64
N LYS A 115 -5.97 5.95 -3.44
CA LYS A 115 -4.93 6.52 -4.30
C LYS A 115 -3.65 5.70 -4.11
N ILE A 116 -3.11 5.17 -5.19
CA ILE A 116 -1.86 4.41 -5.18
C ILE A 116 -0.69 5.35 -5.45
N LEU A 117 0.32 5.29 -4.59
CA LEU A 117 1.55 6.06 -4.71
C LEU A 117 2.73 5.08 -4.75
N HIS A 118 3.68 5.31 -5.64
CA HIS A 118 4.80 4.39 -5.85
C HIS A 118 6.04 5.12 -6.34
N GLY A 119 7.20 4.56 -6.10
CA GLY A 119 8.48 5.01 -6.67
C GLY A 119 8.65 4.65 -8.14
N PRO A 120 9.84 4.88 -8.71
CA PRO A 120 10.12 4.59 -10.11
C PRO A 120 10.27 3.10 -10.43
N ASN A 121 10.67 2.27 -9.45
CA ASN A 121 10.98 0.86 -9.68
C ASN A 121 9.71 0.00 -9.54
N ILE A 122 9.09 -0.37 -10.65
CA ILE A 122 7.80 -1.09 -10.70
C ILE A 122 7.80 -2.26 -11.70
N ASP A 123 8.97 -2.76 -12.06
CA ASP A 123 9.15 -3.69 -13.19
C ASP A 123 8.35 -4.98 -13.04
N ASN A 124 8.18 -5.49 -11.81
CA ASN A 124 7.38 -6.68 -11.55
C ASN A 124 5.88 -6.50 -11.84
N PHE A 125 5.39 -5.25 -11.91
CA PHE A 125 3.97 -4.93 -12.07
C PHE A 125 3.74 -3.79 -13.07
N LYS A 126 4.66 -3.58 -14.02
CA LYS A 126 4.68 -2.47 -14.97
C LYS A 126 3.32 -2.25 -15.66
N ASP A 127 2.73 -3.30 -16.21
CA ASP A 127 1.45 -3.19 -16.90
C ASP A 127 0.29 -2.85 -15.96
N VAL A 128 0.32 -3.39 -14.74
CA VAL A 128 -0.68 -3.07 -13.72
C VAL A 128 -0.62 -1.58 -13.36
N TYR A 129 0.58 -1.06 -13.11
CA TYR A 129 0.75 0.37 -12.81
C TYR A 129 0.40 1.27 -13.99
N LYS A 130 0.72 0.87 -15.23
CA LYS A 130 0.30 1.56 -16.45
C LYS A 130 -1.24 1.68 -16.52
N ASN A 131 -1.94 0.59 -16.30
CA ASN A 131 -3.41 0.57 -16.29
C ASN A 131 -4.00 1.45 -15.16
N LEU A 132 -3.43 1.39 -13.96
CA LEU A 132 -3.86 2.24 -12.84
C LEU A 132 -3.56 3.73 -13.09
N SER A 133 -2.48 4.05 -13.78
CA SER A 133 -2.13 5.41 -14.18
C SER A 133 -3.12 5.97 -15.21
N ASN A 134 -3.47 5.18 -16.22
CA ASN A 134 -4.50 5.54 -17.22
C ASN A 134 -5.86 5.84 -16.57
N LEU A 135 -6.18 5.13 -15.49
CA LEU A 135 -7.37 5.39 -14.67
C LEU A 135 -7.19 6.55 -13.66
N LYS A 136 -6.05 7.23 -13.65
CA LYS A 136 -5.69 8.31 -12.71
C LYS A 136 -5.75 7.87 -11.22
N ILE A 137 -5.55 6.58 -10.96
CA ILE A 137 -5.55 5.99 -9.61
C ILE A 137 -4.15 5.98 -9.03
N SER A 138 -3.12 5.71 -9.85
CA SER A 138 -1.73 5.70 -9.40
C SER A 138 -0.99 6.97 -9.78
N LYS A 139 0.05 7.28 -8.97
CA LYS A 139 0.98 8.39 -9.23
C LYS A 139 2.38 7.97 -8.82
N LYS A 140 3.35 8.13 -9.73
CA LYS A 140 4.77 8.01 -9.44
C LYS A 140 5.23 9.19 -8.61
N ILE A 141 6.10 8.93 -7.64
CA ILE A 141 6.76 9.91 -6.77
C ILE A 141 8.25 9.59 -6.65
N ASN A 142 9.09 10.59 -6.46
CA ASN A 142 10.54 10.44 -6.38
C ASN A 142 11.13 10.95 -5.05
N SER A 143 10.33 11.62 -4.24
CA SER A 143 10.77 12.15 -2.94
C SER A 143 9.69 12.08 -1.87
N SER A 144 10.10 12.12 -0.59
CA SER A 144 9.19 12.17 0.54
C SER A 144 8.30 13.43 0.54
N LYS A 145 8.79 14.54 0.00
CA LYS A 145 8.01 15.78 -0.17
C LYS A 145 6.94 15.60 -1.26
N GLU A 146 7.29 14.97 -2.39
CA GLU A 146 6.31 14.63 -3.43
C GLU A 146 5.26 13.66 -2.92
N LEU A 147 5.67 12.64 -2.16
CA LEU A 147 4.74 11.71 -1.52
C LEU A 147 3.78 12.46 -0.59
N ALA A 148 4.29 13.33 0.28
CA ALA A 148 3.45 14.13 1.17
C ALA A 148 2.43 14.99 0.41
N SER A 149 2.83 15.61 -0.68
CA SER A 149 1.96 16.44 -1.51
C SER A 149 0.90 15.63 -2.28
N ALA A 150 1.19 14.36 -2.57
CA ALA A 150 0.31 13.48 -3.35
C ALA A 150 -0.74 12.73 -2.49
N ILE A 151 -0.53 12.65 -1.17
CA ILE A 151 -1.45 11.99 -0.25
C ILE A 151 -2.77 12.74 -0.17
N ILE A 152 -3.87 12.01 -0.32
CA ILE A 152 -5.24 12.50 -0.18
C ILE A 152 -5.97 11.69 0.89
N PHE A 153 -6.97 12.31 1.52
CA PHE A 153 -7.77 11.72 2.59
C PHE A 153 -9.23 11.49 2.19
N LYS A 154 -9.46 11.37 0.89
CA LYS A 154 -10.77 11.02 0.30
C LYS A 154 -10.60 9.85 -0.64
N ARG A 155 -11.47 8.86 -0.52
CA ARG A 155 -11.45 7.64 -1.31
C ARG A 155 -12.34 7.77 -2.54
N ASN A 156 -11.95 7.14 -3.65
CA ASN A 156 -12.78 7.03 -4.84
C ASN A 156 -13.43 5.63 -4.93
N LYS A 157 -14.56 5.45 -4.24
CA LYS A 157 -15.29 4.17 -4.23
C LYS A 157 -15.68 3.69 -5.62
N LYS A 158 -16.21 4.59 -6.48
CA LYS A 158 -16.62 4.25 -7.86
C LYS A 158 -15.47 3.63 -8.65
N LEU A 159 -14.28 4.17 -8.48
CA LEU A 159 -13.09 3.69 -9.17
C LEU A 159 -12.61 2.34 -8.62
N GLY A 160 -12.70 2.13 -7.30
CA GLY A 160 -12.43 0.83 -6.66
C GLY A 160 -13.37 -0.26 -7.18
N ASP A 161 -14.65 0.04 -7.33
CA ASP A 161 -15.63 -0.91 -7.86
C ASP A 161 -15.41 -1.21 -9.35
N LYS A 162 -14.96 -0.23 -10.14
CA LYS A 162 -14.53 -0.45 -11.53
C LYS A 162 -13.38 -1.44 -11.61
N ILE A 163 -12.37 -1.31 -10.74
CA ILE A 163 -11.22 -2.24 -10.69
C ILE A 163 -11.68 -3.67 -10.32
N LYS A 164 -12.58 -3.80 -9.34
CA LYS A 164 -13.15 -5.11 -8.98
C LYS A 164 -13.85 -5.76 -10.16
N LYS A 165 -14.67 -5.01 -10.91
CA LYS A 165 -15.38 -5.50 -12.10
C LYS A 165 -14.41 -5.96 -13.20
N ILE A 166 -13.35 -5.19 -13.46
CA ILE A 166 -12.30 -5.57 -14.42
C ILE A 166 -11.64 -6.88 -13.98
N GLY A 167 -11.25 -7.01 -12.70
CA GLY A 167 -10.64 -8.23 -12.18
C GLY A 167 -11.58 -9.44 -12.26
N ALA A 168 -12.86 -9.28 -11.95
CA ALA A 168 -13.85 -10.35 -12.08
C ALA A 168 -14.05 -10.80 -13.53
N LYS A 169 -14.05 -9.86 -14.48
CA LYS A 169 -14.13 -10.17 -15.93
C LYS A 169 -12.92 -11.00 -16.38
N ILE A 170 -11.70 -10.54 -16.06
CA ILE A 170 -10.47 -11.26 -16.41
C ILE A 170 -10.49 -12.68 -15.82
N LEU A 171 -10.86 -12.84 -14.54
CA LEU A 171 -10.95 -14.15 -13.92
C LEU A 171 -11.92 -15.08 -14.65
N LYS A 172 -13.10 -14.58 -15.02
CA LYS A 172 -14.11 -15.36 -15.78
C LYS A 172 -13.59 -15.79 -17.15
N GLU A 173 -12.92 -14.88 -17.87
CA GLU A 173 -12.32 -15.18 -19.17
C GLU A 173 -11.23 -16.25 -19.02
N THR A 174 -10.34 -16.13 -18.04
CA THR A 174 -9.28 -17.11 -17.76
C THR A 174 -9.86 -18.48 -17.43
N ILE A 175 -10.90 -18.57 -16.59
CA ILE A 175 -11.57 -19.84 -16.27
C ILE A 175 -12.17 -20.47 -17.53
N ASN A 176 -12.88 -19.69 -18.36
CA ASN A 176 -13.46 -20.18 -19.60
C ASN A 176 -12.40 -20.74 -20.57
N ASP A 177 -11.25 -20.09 -20.66
CA ASP A 177 -10.15 -20.54 -21.52
C ASP A 177 -9.50 -21.83 -20.99
N LEU A 178 -9.32 -21.94 -19.67
CA LEU A 178 -8.87 -23.17 -19.02
C LEU A 178 -9.84 -24.33 -19.28
N ASP A 179 -11.15 -24.10 -19.13
CA ASP A 179 -12.18 -25.12 -19.38
C ASP A 179 -12.16 -25.60 -20.83
N LYS A 180 -11.91 -24.69 -21.79
CA LYS A 180 -11.79 -25.08 -23.24
C LYS A 180 -10.54 -25.95 -23.44
N LEU A 181 -9.41 -25.58 -22.86
CA LEU A 181 -8.17 -26.36 -22.97
C LEU A 181 -8.34 -27.75 -22.39
N ILE A 182 -8.90 -27.88 -21.19
CA ILE A 182 -9.19 -29.16 -20.55
C ILE A 182 -10.09 -30.03 -21.44
N LYS A 183 -11.21 -29.48 -21.90
CA LYS A 183 -12.15 -30.24 -22.78
C LYS A 183 -11.52 -30.71 -24.11
N ASN A 184 -10.59 -29.93 -24.66
CA ASN A 184 -9.89 -30.29 -25.88
C ASN A 184 -8.87 -31.42 -25.65
N GLU A 185 -8.21 -31.48 -24.52
CA GLU A 185 -7.27 -32.55 -24.15
C GLU A 185 -8.00 -33.87 -23.89
N PHE A 186 -9.14 -33.85 -23.19
CA PHE A 186 -9.96 -35.04 -22.95
C PHE A 186 -10.71 -35.56 -24.18
N LYS A 187 -10.78 -34.79 -25.27
CA LYS A 187 -11.35 -35.29 -26.57
C LYS A 187 -10.31 -35.96 -27.46
N LYS A 188 -9.02 -35.86 -27.14
CA LYS A 188 -7.91 -36.48 -27.88
C LYS A 188 -7.53 -37.86 -27.34
N THR A 189 -8.08 -38.23 -26.16
CA THR A 189 -8.00 -39.56 -25.57
C THR A 189 -9.22 -40.38 -25.87
#